data_e76c82a6aaedbeebe97967ed84e56665
#
_entry.id   e76c82a6aaedbeebe97967ed84e56665
#
_cell.length_a   1.000
_cell.length_b   1.000
_cell.length_c   1.000
_cell.angle_alpha   90.00
_cell.angle_beta   90.00
_cell.angle_gamma   90.00
#
_symmetry.space_group_name_H-M   'P 1'
#
loop_
_entity.id
_entity.type
_entity.pdbx_description
1 polymer ?
#
loop_
_entity_poly.entity_id
_entity_poly.type
_entity_poly.pdbx_seq_one_letter_code
_entity_poly.pdbx_strand_id
1 'polypeptide(L)'
;MTSLADAVESGDLDELIRLVDGLCSAREWDRVVELRDRCRHALEQKGLQLWPAAEYAEYRLALDAPGEFAGAVVDEEAGRFALGPLWEVAASTHTWADLADHIPPGPARALCAHERVLRGEDLSGDDRVDPHVLEIPLRIEPWESDYAVATYRSDEADFPTPAIPRLDELHLPEPGAEVEDDPSVEALLDVGAVWAQQSNGSASAVAVAGTAEEAIAALGHTECRATEVPASPAMALIAWAGASGGAYGRRRGAPMGRFIAWWLVAALADLDWPVSGPDLEAAASELRWMVWEPAGFAGGWSACAAAESATEGVAWALQAHDTHRQEDLPSD
;
A
#
# COMPACT_ATOMS: atom_id res chain seq x y z
N MET A 1 -0.88 11.56 40.79
CA MET A 1 -0.47 11.32 39.40
C MET A 1 0.85 10.55 39.45
N THR A 2 0.87 9.33 38.95
CA THR A 2 2.11 8.53 38.81
C THR A 2 3.09 9.30 37.93
N SER A 3 4.37 9.40 38.32
CA SER A 3 5.35 10.05 37.46
C SER A 3 5.62 9.18 36.23
N LEU A 4 6.04 9.79 35.10
CA LEU A 4 6.43 9.00 33.91
C LEU A 4 7.52 7.98 34.24
N ALA A 5 8.44 8.34 35.13
CA ALA A 5 9.50 7.45 35.58
C ALA A 5 8.94 6.21 36.30
N ASP A 6 7.98 6.40 37.23
CA ASP A 6 7.37 5.30 37.98
C ASP A 6 6.57 4.37 37.07
N ALA A 7 5.85 4.91 36.06
CA ALA A 7 5.11 4.13 35.07
C ALA A 7 6.04 3.27 34.20
N VAL A 8 7.15 3.83 33.73
CA VAL A 8 8.17 3.08 32.96
C VAL A 8 8.86 2.02 33.85
N GLU A 9 9.08 2.33 35.14
CA GLU A 9 9.65 1.37 36.09
C GLU A 9 8.75 0.20 36.39
N SER A 10 7.43 0.39 36.40
CA SER A 10 6.47 -0.70 36.60
C SER A 10 6.54 -1.74 35.48
N GLY A 11 6.85 -1.32 34.26
CA GLY A 11 6.90 -2.19 33.08
C GLY A 11 5.52 -2.68 32.60
N ASP A 12 4.43 -2.13 33.15
CA ASP A 12 3.06 -2.48 32.77
C ASP A 12 2.67 -1.79 31.46
N LEU A 13 2.63 -2.56 30.36
CA LEU A 13 2.30 -2.06 29.03
C LEU A 13 0.89 -1.48 28.96
N ASP A 14 -0.09 -2.07 29.63
CA ASP A 14 -1.47 -1.56 29.61
C ASP A 14 -1.58 -0.22 30.34
N GLU A 15 -0.80 -0.02 31.43
CA GLU A 15 -0.72 1.25 32.13
C GLU A 15 -0.05 2.31 31.22
N LEU A 16 1.01 1.95 30.52
CA LEU A 16 1.74 2.85 29.62
C LEU A 16 0.87 3.27 28.41
N ILE A 17 0.13 2.35 27.79
CA ILE A 17 -0.80 2.66 26.71
C ILE A 17 -1.90 3.63 27.18
N ARG A 18 -2.53 3.36 28.34
CA ARG A 18 -3.52 4.27 28.92
C ARG A 18 -2.93 5.64 29.26
N LEU A 19 -1.65 5.68 29.65
CA LEU A 19 -0.96 6.94 29.93
C LEU A 19 -0.73 7.74 28.63
N VAL A 20 -0.33 7.09 27.51
CA VAL A 20 -0.26 7.73 26.20
C VAL A 20 -1.61 8.35 25.83
N ASP A 21 -2.71 7.59 25.93
CA ASP A 21 -4.06 8.08 25.63
C ASP A 21 -4.44 9.29 26.48
N GLY A 22 -4.12 9.25 27.77
CA GLY A 22 -4.36 10.35 28.69
C GLY A 22 -3.58 11.63 28.32
N LEU A 23 -2.30 11.47 27.96
CA LEU A 23 -1.44 12.57 27.53
C LEU A 23 -1.90 13.16 26.18
N CYS A 24 -2.25 12.31 25.21
CA CYS A 24 -2.81 12.75 23.92
C CYS A 24 -4.12 13.53 24.13
N SER A 25 -5.03 13.01 24.96
CA SER A 25 -6.31 13.67 25.27
C SER A 25 -6.09 15.04 25.96
N ALA A 26 -5.05 15.16 26.77
CA ALA A 26 -4.65 16.40 27.42
C ALA A 26 -3.80 17.33 26.52
N ARG A 27 -3.42 16.86 25.30
CA ARG A 27 -2.51 17.53 24.35
C ARG A 27 -1.13 17.86 24.96
N GLU A 28 -0.64 16.98 25.83
CA GLU A 28 0.67 17.13 26.49
C GLU A 28 1.76 16.46 25.63
N TRP A 29 1.96 16.95 24.40
CA TRP A 29 2.79 16.30 23.36
C TRP A 29 4.25 16.11 23.77
N ASP A 30 4.86 17.08 24.42
CA ASP A 30 6.23 16.95 24.95
C ASP A 30 6.35 15.76 25.91
N ARG A 31 5.31 15.50 26.69
CA ARG A 31 5.30 14.37 27.62
C ARG A 31 5.06 13.03 26.92
N VAL A 32 4.33 13.03 25.79
CA VAL A 32 4.22 11.83 24.93
C VAL A 32 5.59 11.49 24.36
N VAL A 33 6.33 12.50 23.85
CA VAL A 33 7.71 12.33 23.38
C VAL A 33 8.63 11.82 24.50
N GLU A 34 8.57 12.43 25.69
CA GLU A 34 9.35 11.98 26.84
C GLU A 34 9.06 10.52 27.21
N LEU A 35 7.78 10.13 27.22
CA LEU A 35 7.37 8.73 27.51
C LEU A 35 7.89 7.77 26.46
N ARG A 36 7.73 8.09 25.16
CA ARG A 36 8.28 7.33 24.04
C ARG A 36 9.78 7.07 24.23
N ASP A 37 10.55 8.13 24.45
CA ASP A 37 12.01 8.04 24.57
C ASP A 37 12.44 7.19 25.77
N ARG A 38 11.76 7.34 26.92
CA ARG A 38 12.00 6.51 28.08
C ARG A 38 11.69 5.02 27.80
N CYS A 39 10.61 4.73 27.09
CA CYS A 39 10.23 3.35 26.72
C CYS A 39 11.24 2.74 25.75
N ARG A 40 11.75 3.52 24.76
CA ARG A 40 12.80 3.06 23.83
C ARG A 40 14.10 2.72 24.56
N HIS A 41 14.53 3.54 25.50
CA HIS A 41 15.77 3.33 26.25
C HIS A 41 15.64 2.33 27.42
N ALA A 42 14.42 1.86 27.74
CA ALA A 42 14.18 0.99 28.88
C ALA A 42 14.88 -0.38 28.74
N LEU A 43 15.03 -0.90 27.52
CA LEU A 43 15.74 -2.15 27.28
C LEU A 43 17.22 -2.03 27.66
N GLU A 44 17.90 -0.99 27.21
CA GLU A 44 19.31 -0.76 27.45
C GLU A 44 19.62 -0.44 28.92
N GLN A 45 18.75 0.36 29.56
CA GLN A 45 18.94 0.83 30.92
C GLN A 45 18.50 -0.16 32.00
N LYS A 46 17.43 -0.94 31.71
CA LYS A 46 16.71 -1.74 32.73
C LYS A 46 16.37 -3.16 32.28
N GLY A 47 16.65 -3.53 31.02
CA GLY A 47 16.27 -4.82 30.45
C GLY A 47 14.76 -4.98 30.21
N LEU A 48 13.99 -3.89 30.20
CA LEU A 48 12.53 -3.89 30.00
C LEU A 48 12.20 -3.71 28.52
N GLN A 49 11.37 -4.59 27.96
CA GLN A 49 10.91 -4.53 26.57
C GLN A 49 9.65 -3.70 26.45
N LEU A 50 9.78 -2.36 26.45
CA LEU A 50 8.67 -1.40 26.40
C LEU A 50 8.48 -0.75 25.02
N TRP A 51 9.13 -1.29 24.00
CA TRP A 51 9.00 -0.82 22.63
C TRP A 51 7.55 -0.81 22.08
N PRO A 52 6.60 -1.70 22.48
CA PRO A 52 5.21 -1.55 22.03
C PRO A 52 4.55 -0.27 22.49
N ALA A 53 4.85 0.21 23.70
CA ALA A 53 4.34 1.48 24.20
C ALA A 53 5.02 2.68 23.49
N ALA A 54 6.31 2.55 23.15
CA ALA A 54 7.00 3.57 22.35
C ALA A 54 6.41 3.69 20.95
N GLU A 55 6.21 2.57 20.24
CA GLU A 55 5.59 2.55 18.91
C GLU A 55 4.15 3.09 18.93
N TYR A 56 3.39 2.76 19.97
CA TYR A 56 2.06 3.33 20.13
C TYR A 56 2.10 4.85 20.34
N ALA A 57 3.05 5.34 21.12
CA ALA A 57 3.24 6.78 21.30
C ALA A 57 3.62 7.49 19.99
N GLU A 58 4.48 6.88 19.16
CA GLU A 58 4.84 7.39 17.83
C GLU A 58 3.65 7.41 16.87
N TYR A 59 2.88 6.34 16.85
CA TYR A 59 1.64 6.27 16.08
C TYR A 59 0.67 7.39 16.47
N ARG A 60 0.47 7.63 17.77
CA ARG A 60 -0.40 8.70 18.28
C ARG A 60 0.16 10.09 18.00
N LEU A 61 1.48 10.27 18.03
CA LEU A 61 2.13 11.54 17.61
C LEU A 61 1.89 11.78 16.12
N ALA A 62 2.08 10.78 15.27
CA ALA A 62 1.83 10.89 13.84
C ALA A 62 0.36 11.21 13.52
N LEU A 63 -0.58 10.61 14.28
CA LEU A 63 -2.02 10.72 14.03
C LEU A 63 -2.64 12.02 14.54
N ASP A 64 -2.32 12.42 15.79
CA ASP A 64 -3.10 13.40 16.56
C ASP A 64 -2.34 14.69 16.90
N ALA A 65 -1.00 14.67 16.90
CA ALA A 65 -0.21 15.80 17.37
C ALA A 65 -0.07 16.88 16.30
N PRO A 66 0.21 18.14 16.65
CA PRO A 66 0.56 19.17 15.68
C PRO A 66 1.71 18.76 14.76
N GLY A 67 1.76 19.31 13.54
CA GLY A 67 2.71 18.93 12.49
C GLY A 67 4.18 18.88 12.92
N GLU A 68 4.60 19.74 13.84
CA GLU A 68 5.97 19.75 14.41
C GLU A 68 6.32 18.44 15.14
N PHE A 69 5.36 17.80 15.82
CA PHE A 69 5.54 16.51 16.47
C PHE A 69 5.27 15.35 15.50
N ALA A 70 4.19 15.47 14.71
CA ALA A 70 3.81 14.45 13.73
C ALA A 70 4.90 14.27 12.68
N GLY A 71 5.43 15.38 12.11
CA GLY A 71 6.50 15.34 11.12
C GLY A 71 7.81 14.76 11.65
N ALA A 72 8.10 14.99 12.94
CA ALA A 72 9.34 14.50 13.55
C ALA A 72 9.41 12.97 13.70
N VAL A 73 8.26 12.25 13.66
CA VAL A 73 8.22 10.78 13.81
C VAL A 73 8.05 10.03 12.50
N VAL A 74 7.77 10.71 11.37
CA VAL A 74 7.47 10.01 10.10
C VAL A 74 8.69 9.37 9.44
N ASP A 75 9.89 9.82 9.76
CA ASP A 75 11.15 9.26 9.23
C ASP A 75 11.57 7.99 9.98
N GLU A 76 10.89 7.63 11.03
CA GLU A 76 11.12 6.44 11.78
C GLU A 76 10.45 5.25 11.09
N GLU A 77 11.15 4.12 11.01
CA GLU A 77 10.53 2.88 10.50
C GLU A 77 9.32 2.54 11.36
N ALA A 78 8.18 2.31 10.72
CA ALA A 78 6.98 1.86 11.41
C ALA A 78 7.28 0.59 12.19
N GLY A 79 7.08 0.62 13.50
CA GLY A 79 7.26 -0.52 14.35
C GLY A 79 6.31 -1.66 14.01
N ARG A 80 6.53 -2.82 14.65
CA ARG A 80 5.73 -4.03 14.41
C ARG A 80 4.26 -3.88 14.80
N PHE A 81 3.94 -2.93 15.68
CA PHE A 81 2.59 -2.66 16.19
C PHE A 81 1.95 -1.41 15.59
N ALA A 82 2.61 -0.71 14.69
CA ALA A 82 1.97 0.36 13.95
C ALA A 82 0.94 -0.21 12.97
N LEU A 83 -0.25 0.38 12.91
CA LEU A 83 -1.32 -0.03 11.99
C LEU A 83 -0.97 0.27 10.53
N GLY A 84 0.00 1.14 10.28
CA GLY A 84 0.53 1.48 8.96
C GLY A 84 1.82 2.29 9.05
N PRO A 85 2.45 2.63 7.92
CA PRO A 85 3.63 3.48 7.89
C PRO A 85 3.32 4.85 8.52
N LEU A 86 4.21 5.37 9.38
CA LEU A 86 3.94 6.62 10.12
C LEU A 86 3.74 7.83 9.19
N TRP A 87 4.40 7.86 8.03
CA TRP A 87 4.17 8.90 7.03
C TRP A 87 2.76 8.83 6.40
N GLU A 88 2.18 7.63 6.23
CA GLU A 88 0.80 7.46 5.76
C GLU A 88 -0.19 7.85 6.86
N VAL A 89 0.10 7.48 8.10
CA VAL A 89 -0.69 7.85 9.28
C VAL A 89 -0.74 9.38 9.44
N ALA A 90 0.41 10.05 9.45
CA ALA A 90 0.50 11.51 9.57
C ALA A 90 -0.23 12.21 8.41
N ALA A 91 0.01 11.77 7.18
CA ALA A 91 -0.65 12.31 6.00
C ALA A 91 -2.17 12.08 5.98
N SER A 92 -2.70 11.12 6.76
CA SER A 92 -4.14 10.86 6.81
C SER A 92 -4.94 11.96 7.54
N THR A 93 -4.30 12.68 8.45
CA THR A 93 -4.97 13.67 9.33
C THR A 93 -4.42 15.09 9.19
N HIS A 94 -3.28 15.27 8.54
CA HIS A 94 -2.61 16.56 8.35
C HIS A 94 -2.54 16.94 6.88
N THR A 95 -2.49 18.24 6.58
CA THR A 95 -2.19 18.74 5.24
C THR A 95 -0.68 18.71 4.98
N TRP A 96 -0.29 18.80 3.69
CA TRP A 96 1.13 18.95 3.35
C TRP A 96 1.75 20.20 3.98
N ALA A 97 1.01 21.29 4.04
CA ALA A 97 1.46 22.53 4.65
C ALA A 97 1.77 22.39 6.16
N ASP A 98 1.05 21.49 6.86
CA ASP A 98 1.30 21.24 8.28
C ASP A 98 2.56 20.38 8.51
N LEU A 99 2.92 19.52 7.56
CA LEU A 99 3.97 18.50 7.74
C LEU A 99 5.29 18.83 7.08
N ALA A 100 5.26 19.49 5.92
CA ALA A 100 6.40 19.57 5.01
C ALA A 100 7.69 20.13 5.63
N ASP A 101 7.58 21.15 6.50
CA ASP A 101 8.75 21.79 7.13
C ASP A 101 9.28 21.01 8.34
N HIS A 102 8.54 19.99 8.79
CA HIS A 102 8.86 19.21 9.99
C HIS A 102 9.36 17.81 9.70
N ILE A 103 9.22 17.33 8.44
CA ILE A 103 9.74 16.03 8.02
C ILE A 103 11.14 16.24 7.44
N PRO A 104 12.17 15.49 7.91
CA PRO A 104 13.51 15.53 7.33
C PRO A 104 13.49 15.19 5.83
N PRO A 105 14.39 15.79 5.01
CA PRO A 105 14.55 15.38 3.61
C PRO A 105 14.85 13.88 3.49
N GLY A 106 14.13 13.18 2.61
CA GLY A 106 14.35 11.75 2.41
C GLY A 106 13.11 11.03 1.88
N PRO A 107 13.18 9.70 1.74
CA PRO A 107 12.08 8.91 1.18
C PRO A 107 10.75 9.06 1.92
N ALA A 108 10.75 9.07 3.26
CA ALA A 108 9.54 9.22 4.05
C ALA A 108 8.81 10.53 3.78
N ARG A 109 9.57 11.64 3.56
CA ARG A 109 9.00 12.93 3.18
C ARG A 109 8.33 12.90 1.81
N ALA A 110 8.97 12.27 0.82
CA ALA A 110 8.41 12.12 -0.51
C ALA A 110 7.17 11.21 -0.49
N LEU A 111 7.20 10.09 0.23
CA LEU A 111 6.06 9.20 0.39
C LEU A 111 4.87 9.91 1.08
N CYS A 112 5.15 10.72 2.11
CA CYS A 112 4.13 11.55 2.77
C CYS A 112 3.50 12.55 1.79
N ALA A 113 4.30 13.21 0.94
CA ALA A 113 3.81 14.12 -0.08
C ALA A 113 2.92 13.40 -1.10
N HIS A 114 3.35 12.25 -1.62
CA HIS A 114 2.56 11.44 -2.53
C HIS A 114 1.26 10.92 -1.89
N GLU A 115 1.25 10.63 -0.60
CA GLU A 115 0.02 10.30 0.12
C GLU A 115 -0.94 11.50 0.16
N ARG A 116 -0.43 12.73 0.34
CA ARG A 116 -1.26 13.94 0.28
C ARG A 116 -1.81 14.20 -1.12
N VAL A 117 -1.04 13.85 -2.16
CA VAL A 117 -1.53 13.87 -3.55
C VAL A 117 -2.72 12.93 -3.73
N LEU A 118 -2.63 11.70 -3.22
CA LEU A 118 -3.73 10.72 -3.25
C LEU A 118 -4.97 11.20 -2.47
N ARG A 119 -4.78 12.11 -1.52
CA ARG A 119 -5.86 12.76 -0.74
C ARG A 119 -6.33 14.09 -1.34
N GLY A 120 -5.92 14.40 -2.58
CA GLY A 120 -6.45 15.48 -3.39
C GLY A 120 -5.64 16.79 -3.34
N GLU A 121 -4.42 16.80 -2.81
CA GLU A 121 -3.54 17.97 -2.93
C GLU A 121 -2.77 17.93 -4.26
N ASP A 122 -2.62 19.10 -4.90
CA ASP A 122 -1.71 19.28 -6.03
C ASP A 122 -0.40 19.89 -5.50
N LEU A 123 0.66 19.09 -5.52
CA LEU A 123 1.98 19.46 -5.05
C LEU A 123 2.96 19.65 -6.22
N SER A 124 2.45 19.84 -7.44
CA SER A 124 3.26 20.10 -8.64
C SER A 124 4.11 21.35 -8.44
N GLY A 125 5.43 21.19 -8.45
CA GLY A 125 6.38 22.29 -8.27
C GLY A 125 6.72 22.63 -6.81
N ASP A 126 6.28 21.83 -5.84
CA ASP A 126 6.79 21.96 -4.46
C ASP A 126 8.23 21.42 -4.38
N ASP A 127 9.18 22.30 -4.19
CA ASP A 127 10.63 22.03 -4.18
C ASP A 127 11.10 21.29 -2.90
N ARG A 128 10.23 21.09 -1.93
CA ARG A 128 10.51 20.32 -0.72
C ARG A 128 10.39 18.81 -0.95
N VAL A 129 9.80 18.38 -2.04
CA VAL A 129 9.65 16.95 -2.39
C VAL A 129 10.78 16.54 -3.32
N ASP A 130 11.51 15.47 -2.98
CA ASP A 130 12.49 14.88 -3.88
C ASP A 130 11.76 14.13 -5.02
N PRO A 131 11.83 14.63 -6.26
CA PRO A 131 11.13 14.00 -7.38
C PRO A 131 11.71 12.64 -7.79
N HIS A 132 12.92 12.30 -7.35
CA HIS A 132 13.58 11.05 -7.70
C HIS A 132 13.21 9.85 -6.82
N VAL A 133 12.35 10.04 -5.82
CA VAL A 133 11.97 8.92 -4.91
C VAL A 133 10.99 7.96 -5.58
N LEU A 134 9.96 8.47 -6.26
CA LEU A 134 8.99 7.64 -6.99
C LEU A 134 8.95 7.95 -8.49
N GLU A 135 9.39 9.16 -8.88
CA GLU A 135 9.43 9.63 -10.28
C GLU A 135 8.06 9.62 -10.99
N ILE A 136 6.98 9.78 -10.22
CA ILE A 136 5.61 9.93 -10.71
C ILE A 136 5.07 11.33 -10.36
N PRO A 137 4.06 11.85 -11.07
CA PRO A 137 3.55 13.20 -10.84
C PRO A 137 3.06 13.46 -9.41
N LEU A 138 3.38 14.66 -8.91
CA LEU A 138 2.91 15.17 -7.62
C LEU A 138 1.47 15.76 -7.69
N ARG A 139 0.65 15.18 -8.54
CA ARG A 139 -0.80 15.40 -8.68
C ARG A 139 -1.43 14.13 -9.23
N ILE A 140 -2.74 13.98 -9.05
CA ILE A 140 -3.50 12.95 -9.74
C ILE A 140 -3.76 13.43 -11.17
N GLU A 141 -3.41 12.61 -12.14
CA GLU A 141 -3.71 12.89 -13.54
C GLU A 141 -5.18 12.62 -13.83
N PRO A 142 -5.83 13.40 -14.73
CA PRO A 142 -7.28 13.31 -14.96
C PRO A 142 -7.80 11.94 -15.39
N TRP A 143 -6.95 11.10 -15.95
CA TRP A 143 -7.28 9.76 -16.42
C TRP A 143 -7.11 8.68 -15.33
N GLU A 144 -6.41 9.00 -14.23
CA GLU A 144 -6.26 8.06 -13.13
C GLU A 144 -7.59 7.85 -12.39
N SER A 145 -7.69 6.75 -11.67
CA SER A 145 -8.82 6.43 -10.80
C SER A 145 -8.73 7.16 -9.47
N ASP A 146 -9.84 7.20 -8.74
CA ASP A 146 -9.80 7.42 -7.30
C ASP A 146 -9.15 6.21 -6.63
N TYR A 147 -8.01 6.42 -6.02
CA TYR A 147 -7.29 5.37 -5.30
C TYR A 147 -7.87 5.17 -3.90
N ALA A 148 -7.93 3.92 -3.47
CA ALA A 148 -8.36 3.58 -2.12
C ALA A 148 -7.26 3.94 -1.10
N VAL A 149 -7.51 4.99 -0.29
CA VAL A 149 -6.58 5.45 0.74
C VAL A 149 -7.02 5.00 2.13
N ALA A 150 -6.06 4.67 2.98
CA ALA A 150 -6.30 4.22 4.35
C ALA A 150 -6.86 5.34 5.23
N THR A 151 -7.70 4.99 6.20
CA THR A 151 -8.13 5.87 7.28
C THR A 151 -7.65 5.32 8.60
N TYR A 152 -7.00 6.16 9.40
CA TYR A 152 -6.42 5.77 10.68
C TYR A 152 -7.15 6.44 11.84
N ARG A 153 -7.33 5.69 12.93
CA ARG A 153 -7.85 6.13 14.23
C ARG A 153 -6.93 5.64 15.34
N SER A 154 -7.20 6.05 16.57
CA SER A 154 -6.36 5.69 17.72
C SER A 154 -6.17 4.18 17.94
N ASP A 155 -7.18 3.39 17.60
CA ASP A 155 -7.28 1.96 17.91
C ASP A 155 -7.58 1.07 16.71
N GLU A 156 -7.85 1.66 15.53
CA GLU A 156 -8.17 0.92 14.32
C GLU A 156 -7.67 1.62 13.06
N ALA A 157 -7.56 0.87 11.98
CA ALA A 157 -7.36 1.41 10.65
C ALA A 157 -8.35 0.75 9.68
N ASP A 158 -8.88 1.55 8.76
CA ASP A 158 -9.71 1.06 7.65
C ASP A 158 -8.90 1.11 6.36
N PHE A 159 -8.83 -0.02 5.67
CA PHE A 159 -8.13 -0.19 4.40
C PHE A 159 -9.15 -0.54 3.32
N PRO A 160 -9.82 0.46 2.72
CA PRO A 160 -10.86 0.22 1.73
C PRO A 160 -10.29 -0.51 0.51
N THR A 161 -11.10 -1.40 -0.06
CA THR A 161 -10.80 -2.05 -1.34
C THR A 161 -11.43 -1.24 -2.49
N PRO A 162 -10.81 -1.21 -3.68
CA PRO A 162 -11.44 -0.59 -4.83
C PRO A 162 -12.73 -1.33 -5.21
N ALA A 163 -13.68 -0.58 -5.76
CA ALA A 163 -14.91 -1.16 -6.26
C ALA A 163 -14.60 -2.03 -7.49
N ILE A 164 -14.83 -3.34 -7.38
CA ILE A 164 -14.72 -4.26 -8.51
C ILE A 164 -16.08 -4.33 -9.20
N PRO A 165 -16.14 -4.18 -10.54
CA PRO A 165 -17.37 -4.37 -11.30
C PRO A 165 -17.90 -5.80 -11.14
N ARG A 166 -19.17 -5.99 -11.50
CA ARG A 166 -19.75 -7.35 -11.54
C ARG A 166 -18.98 -8.19 -12.55
N LEU A 167 -18.50 -9.34 -12.08
CA LEU A 167 -17.83 -10.34 -12.89
C LEU A 167 -18.85 -11.36 -13.39
N ASP A 168 -18.80 -11.68 -14.68
CA ASP A 168 -19.63 -12.71 -15.32
C ASP A 168 -18.83 -14.00 -15.51
N GLU A 169 -19.52 -15.14 -15.51
CA GLU A 169 -18.89 -16.44 -15.77
C GLU A 169 -18.29 -16.48 -17.18
N LEU A 170 -17.07 -16.95 -17.30
CA LEU A 170 -16.31 -17.03 -18.53
C LEU A 170 -15.65 -18.42 -18.66
N HIS A 171 -15.93 -19.10 -19.76
CA HIS A 171 -15.18 -20.29 -20.16
C HIS A 171 -13.96 -19.86 -20.96
N LEU A 172 -12.81 -20.29 -20.51
CA LEU A 172 -11.53 -19.88 -21.11
C LEU A 172 -11.17 -20.75 -22.31
N PRO A 173 -10.50 -20.19 -23.32
CA PRO A 173 -9.93 -20.95 -24.45
C PRO A 173 -8.76 -21.84 -23.99
N GLU A 174 -8.16 -22.55 -24.96
CA GLU A 174 -6.87 -23.20 -24.75
C GLU A 174 -5.81 -22.13 -24.44
N PRO A 175 -4.80 -22.42 -23.58
CA PRO A 175 -3.75 -21.49 -23.26
C PRO A 175 -2.99 -20.99 -24.49
N GLY A 176 -2.65 -19.70 -24.52
CA GLY A 176 -1.73 -19.14 -25.50
C GLY A 176 -0.31 -19.68 -25.34
N ALA A 177 0.51 -19.53 -26.36
CA ALA A 177 1.92 -19.89 -26.28
C ALA A 177 2.66 -18.92 -25.36
N GLU A 178 3.34 -19.43 -24.35
CA GLU A 178 4.11 -18.60 -23.41
C GLU A 178 5.23 -17.84 -24.12
N VAL A 179 5.37 -16.56 -23.78
CA VAL A 179 6.49 -15.71 -24.20
C VAL A 179 7.57 -15.82 -23.13
N GLU A 180 8.63 -16.56 -23.46
CA GLU A 180 9.75 -16.75 -22.52
C GLU A 180 10.51 -15.45 -22.29
N ASP A 181 10.98 -15.24 -21.05
CA ASP A 181 11.82 -14.10 -20.64
C ASP A 181 11.18 -12.70 -20.85
N ASP A 182 9.84 -12.59 -20.83
CA ASP A 182 9.19 -11.28 -20.89
C ASP A 182 9.42 -10.51 -19.58
N PRO A 183 10.09 -9.33 -19.64
CA PRO A 183 10.42 -8.57 -18.42
C PRO A 183 9.19 -8.04 -17.68
N SER A 184 8.04 -7.91 -18.35
CA SER A 184 6.80 -7.43 -17.74
C SER A 184 6.24 -8.43 -16.72
N VAL A 185 6.61 -9.70 -16.80
CA VAL A 185 6.21 -10.74 -15.83
C VAL A 185 6.76 -10.43 -14.44
N GLU A 186 7.98 -9.90 -14.32
CA GLU A 186 8.54 -9.47 -13.04
C GLU A 186 7.75 -8.29 -12.46
N ALA A 187 7.40 -7.30 -13.27
CA ALA A 187 6.57 -6.17 -12.84
C ALA A 187 5.17 -6.61 -12.37
N LEU A 188 4.57 -7.61 -13.02
CA LEU A 188 3.31 -8.20 -12.56
C LEU A 188 3.46 -8.90 -11.20
N LEU A 189 4.53 -9.68 -11.01
CA LEU A 189 4.79 -10.37 -9.74
C LEU A 189 5.04 -9.40 -8.58
N ASP A 190 5.63 -8.23 -8.84
CA ASP A 190 5.85 -7.18 -7.84
C ASP A 190 4.56 -6.64 -7.22
N VAL A 191 3.44 -6.70 -7.95
CA VAL A 191 2.12 -6.32 -7.43
C VAL A 191 1.74 -7.13 -6.19
N GLY A 192 1.94 -8.45 -6.22
CA GLY A 192 1.63 -9.38 -5.13
C GLY A 192 2.83 -9.75 -4.26
N ALA A 193 3.99 -9.10 -4.43
CA ALA A 193 5.24 -9.53 -3.80
C ALA A 193 5.17 -9.59 -2.27
N VAL A 194 4.53 -8.59 -1.62
CA VAL A 194 4.38 -8.59 -0.15
C VAL A 194 3.52 -9.76 0.32
N TRP A 195 2.44 -10.06 -0.40
CA TRP A 195 1.56 -11.18 -0.05
C TRP A 195 2.29 -12.52 -0.14
N ALA A 196 3.09 -12.70 -1.18
CA ALA A 196 3.83 -13.95 -1.40
C ALA A 196 5.07 -14.10 -0.48
N GLN A 197 5.74 -12.99 -0.12
CA GLN A 197 7.01 -13.03 0.62
C GLN A 197 6.86 -12.83 2.13
N GLN A 198 5.84 -12.09 2.56
CA GLN A 198 5.68 -11.67 3.97
C GLN A 198 4.37 -12.17 4.59
N SER A 199 3.51 -12.82 3.83
CA SER A 199 2.21 -13.34 4.28
C SER A 199 2.00 -14.78 3.84
N ASN A 200 0.76 -15.26 3.85
CA ASN A 200 0.37 -16.61 3.40
C ASN A 200 -0.02 -16.66 1.92
N GLY A 201 0.17 -15.55 1.22
CA GLY A 201 -0.29 -15.39 -0.14
C GLY A 201 0.60 -16.04 -1.19
N SER A 202 0.15 -15.93 -2.43
CA SER A 202 0.88 -16.32 -3.62
C SER A 202 0.67 -15.29 -4.71
N ALA A 203 1.63 -15.22 -5.64
CA ALA A 203 1.51 -14.46 -6.87
C ALA A 203 2.03 -15.30 -8.02
N SER A 204 1.30 -15.32 -9.13
CA SER A 204 1.68 -15.95 -10.38
C SER A 204 1.37 -15.00 -11.53
N ALA A 205 2.25 -14.94 -12.52
CA ALA A 205 2.05 -14.13 -13.70
C ALA A 205 2.60 -14.84 -14.93
N VAL A 206 2.06 -14.51 -16.09
CA VAL A 206 2.47 -15.09 -17.38
C VAL A 206 2.29 -14.05 -18.48
N ALA A 207 3.13 -14.16 -19.50
CA ALA A 207 2.97 -13.50 -20.80
C ALA A 207 2.72 -14.58 -21.87
N VAL A 208 1.78 -14.34 -22.79
CA VAL A 208 1.46 -15.27 -23.88
C VAL A 208 1.32 -14.52 -25.20
N ALA A 209 1.64 -15.16 -26.29
CA ALA A 209 1.23 -14.73 -27.61
C ALA A 209 -0.27 -15.08 -27.78
N GLY A 210 -1.14 -14.06 -27.75
CA GLY A 210 -2.58 -14.27 -27.81
C GLY A 210 -3.40 -13.19 -27.09
N THR A 211 -4.52 -13.61 -26.52
CA THR A 211 -5.52 -12.76 -25.87
C THR A 211 -5.42 -12.80 -24.33
N ALA A 212 -6.07 -11.86 -23.67
CA ALA A 212 -6.14 -11.82 -22.20
C ALA A 212 -6.76 -13.10 -21.63
N GLU A 213 -7.76 -13.67 -22.28
CA GLU A 213 -8.40 -14.94 -21.90
C GLU A 213 -7.44 -16.12 -22.01
N GLU A 214 -6.60 -16.16 -23.06
CA GLU A 214 -5.55 -17.18 -23.25
C GLU A 214 -4.44 -17.05 -22.20
N ALA A 215 -4.12 -15.83 -21.77
CA ALA A 215 -3.19 -15.57 -20.66
C ALA A 215 -3.75 -16.06 -19.32
N ILE A 216 -5.04 -15.81 -19.04
CA ILE A 216 -5.70 -16.36 -17.83
C ILE A 216 -5.72 -17.89 -17.87
N ALA A 217 -6.00 -18.48 -19.04
CA ALA A 217 -5.96 -19.94 -19.21
C ALA A 217 -4.56 -20.53 -18.97
N ALA A 218 -3.50 -19.81 -19.36
CA ALA A 218 -2.11 -20.22 -19.14
C ALA A 218 -1.71 -20.28 -17.65
N LEU A 219 -2.45 -19.58 -16.77
CA LEU A 219 -2.31 -19.73 -15.30
C LEU A 219 -2.97 -21.02 -14.76
N GLY A 220 -3.52 -21.89 -15.63
CA GLY A 220 -4.08 -23.19 -15.27
C GLY A 220 -5.59 -23.19 -15.03
N HIS A 221 -6.30 -22.18 -15.48
CA HIS A 221 -7.75 -22.08 -15.36
C HIS A 221 -8.46 -22.52 -16.66
N THR A 222 -9.61 -23.18 -16.53
CA THR A 222 -10.53 -23.52 -17.64
C THR A 222 -11.80 -22.67 -17.61
N GLU A 223 -12.09 -22.08 -16.46
CA GLU A 223 -13.21 -21.17 -16.24
C GLU A 223 -12.85 -20.16 -15.15
N CYS A 224 -13.41 -18.98 -15.23
CA CYS A 224 -13.25 -17.91 -14.23
C CYS A 224 -14.50 -17.04 -14.22
N ARG A 225 -14.53 -16.05 -13.34
CA ARG A 225 -15.43 -14.90 -13.47
C ARG A 225 -14.60 -13.71 -13.91
N ALA A 226 -14.99 -13.01 -14.94
CA ALA A 226 -14.22 -11.89 -15.48
C ALA A 226 -15.13 -10.79 -16.07
N THR A 227 -14.57 -9.60 -16.22
CA THR A 227 -15.18 -8.52 -16.98
C THR A 227 -14.10 -7.61 -17.55
N GLU A 228 -14.38 -7.07 -18.75
CA GLU A 228 -13.54 -6.04 -19.34
C GLU A 228 -13.78 -4.71 -18.62
N VAL A 229 -12.70 -3.96 -18.37
CA VAL A 229 -12.75 -2.68 -17.68
C VAL A 229 -11.86 -1.65 -18.40
N PRO A 230 -12.11 -0.35 -18.24
CA PRO A 230 -11.12 0.66 -18.59
C PRO A 230 -9.82 0.49 -17.80
N ALA A 231 -8.73 1.12 -18.24
CA ALA A 231 -7.43 1.05 -17.56
C ALA A 231 -7.50 1.51 -16.09
N SER A 232 -8.23 2.59 -15.82
CA SER A 232 -8.32 3.24 -14.51
C SER A 232 -8.79 2.28 -13.38
N PRO A 233 -9.90 1.52 -13.47
CA PRO A 233 -10.27 0.52 -12.47
C PRO A 233 -9.24 -0.62 -12.32
N ALA A 234 -8.60 -1.07 -13.41
CA ALA A 234 -7.56 -2.09 -13.34
C ALA A 234 -6.35 -1.57 -12.56
N MET A 235 -5.90 -0.35 -12.85
CA MET A 235 -4.82 0.32 -12.13
C MET A 235 -5.15 0.53 -10.65
N ALA A 236 -6.42 0.87 -10.31
CA ALA A 236 -6.83 1.01 -8.92
C ALA A 236 -6.71 -0.32 -8.15
N LEU A 237 -7.07 -1.45 -8.77
CA LEU A 237 -6.90 -2.78 -8.19
C LEU A 237 -5.43 -3.13 -8.00
N ILE A 238 -4.59 -2.88 -9.00
CA ILE A 238 -3.15 -3.11 -8.96
C ILE A 238 -2.50 -2.24 -7.87
N ALA A 239 -2.84 -0.96 -7.80
CA ALA A 239 -2.34 -0.05 -6.78
C ALA A 239 -2.75 -0.48 -5.37
N TRP A 240 -3.99 -0.92 -5.18
CA TRP A 240 -4.46 -1.44 -3.89
C TRP A 240 -3.67 -2.67 -3.47
N ALA A 241 -3.45 -3.62 -4.36
CA ALA A 241 -2.68 -4.82 -4.08
C ALA A 241 -1.22 -4.48 -3.73
N GLY A 242 -0.58 -3.62 -4.54
CA GLY A 242 0.79 -3.17 -4.33
C GLY A 242 0.99 -2.36 -3.04
N ALA A 243 -0.07 -1.68 -2.54
CA ALA A 243 -0.05 -0.96 -1.26
C ALA A 243 -0.27 -1.88 -0.06
N SER A 244 -1.04 -2.97 -0.24
CA SER A 244 -1.53 -3.84 0.82
C SER A 244 -0.46 -4.77 1.37
N GLY A 245 -0.52 -5.01 2.67
CA GLY A 245 0.28 -6.07 3.32
C GLY A 245 -0.34 -7.46 3.21
N GLY A 246 -1.56 -7.60 2.66
CA GLY A 246 -2.32 -8.84 2.73
C GLY A 246 -2.74 -9.15 4.17
N ALA A 247 -2.84 -10.43 4.50
CA ALA A 247 -3.31 -10.89 5.81
C ALA A 247 -2.33 -10.62 6.96
N TYR A 248 -1.00 -10.75 6.69
CA TYR A 248 0.03 -10.70 7.74
C TYR A 248 1.27 -9.89 7.36
N GLY A 249 1.42 -9.50 6.09
CA GLY A 249 2.54 -8.70 5.63
C GLY A 249 2.42 -7.23 6.03
N ARG A 250 3.51 -6.49 5.88
CA ARG A 250 3.53 -5.06 6.16
C ARG A 250 2.93 -4.28 5.00
N ARG A 251 2.02 -3.36 5.32
CA ARG A 251 1.49 -2.41 4.36
C ARG A 251 2.62 -1.52 3.80
N ARG A 252 2.69 -1.40 2.46
CA ARG A 252 3.64 -0.52 1.76
C ARG A 252 3.14 0.91 1.63
N GLY A 253 1.82 1.13 1.77
CA GLY A 253 1.15 2.41 1.64
C GLY A 253 0.70 2.75 0.22
N ALA A 254 -0.31 3.61 0.11
CA ALA A 254 -0.95 3.92 -1.16
C ALA A 254 -0.02 4.57 -2.21
N PRO A 255 0.97 5.44 -1.87
CA PRO A 255 1.95 5.95 -2.83
C PRO A 255 2.76 4.87 -3.53
N MET A 256 3.20 3.85 -2.78
CA MET A 256 3.90 2.71 -3.37
C MET A 256 3.00 1.89 -4.29
N GLY A 257 1.73 1.74 -3.91
CA GLY A 257 0.74 1.10 -4.79
C GLY A 257 0.55 1.84 -6.10
N ARG A 258 0.40 3.19 -6.05
CA ARG A 258 0.31 4.02 -7.25
C ARG A 258 1.55 3.90 -8.12
N PHE A 259 2.75 3.94 -7.52
CA PHE A 259 4.00 3.74 -8.24
C PHE A 259 4.02 2.37 -8.95
N ILE A 260 3.64 1.29 -8.26
CA ILE A 260 3.61 -0.06 -8.86
C ILE A 260 2.64 -0.12 -10.04
N ALA A 261 1.47 0.52 -9.95
CA ALA A 261 0.52 0.56 -11.05
C ALA A 261 1.08 1.33 -12.27
N TRP A 262 1.75 2.46 -12.04
CA TRP A 262 2.42 3.24 -13.08
C TRP A 262 3.55 2.46 -13.72
N TRP A 263 4.42 1.87 -12.89
CA TRP A 263 5.55 1.05 -13.33
C TRP A 263 5.09 -0.15 -14.17
N LEU A 264 4.02 -0.83 -13.73
CA LEU A 264 3.47 -1.96 -14.49
C LEU A 264 3.02 -1.55 -15.89
N VAL A 265 2.25 -0.46 -16.02
CA VAL A 265 1.81 0.02 -17.34
C VAL A 265 3.02 0.37 -18.21
N ALA A 266 4.03 1.04 -17.64
CA ALA A 266 5.26 1.36 -18.39
C ALA A 266 5.98 0.09 -18.86
N ALA A 267 6.06 -0.94 -18.00
CA ALA A 267 6.67 -2.22 -18.35
C ALA A 267 5.89 -2.98 -19.44
N LEU A 268 4.54 -3.02 -19.35
CA LEU A 268 3.69 -3.65 -20.35
C LEU A 268 3.77 -2.98 -21.74
N ALA A 269 4.07 -1.70 -21.77
CA ALA A 269 4.15 -0.91 -23.00
C ALA A 269 5.60 -0.60 -23.44
N ASP A 270 6.59 -1.24 -22.84
CA ASP A 270 8.03 -1.06 -23.11
C ASP A 270 8.45 0.44 -23.14
N LEU A 271 7.98 1.21 -22.15
CA LEU A 271 8.27 2.64 -22.01
C LEU A 271 9.49 2.87 -21.13
N ASP A 272 10.33 3.81 -21.53
CA ASP A 272 11.46 4.29 -20.70
C ASP A 272 10.96 4.97 -19.43
N TRP A 273 11.56 4.62 -18.28
CA TRP A 273 11.28 5.26 -17.01
C TRP A 273 12.27 6.40 -16.71
N PRO A 274 11.82 7.56 -16.16
CA PRO A 274 10.45 7.91 -15.80
C PRO A 274 9.59 8.30 -17.00
N VAL A 275 8.30 7.92 -16.98
CA VAL A 275 7.34 8.18 -18.05
C VAL A 275 6.48 9.41 -17.74
N SER A 276 6.12 10.17 -18.77
CA SER A 276 5.18 11.31 -18.61
C SER A 276 3.75 10.83 -18.43
N GLY A 277 2.92 11.64 -17.73
CA GLY A 277 1.50 11.33 -17.55
C GLY A 277 0.74 11.08 -18.86
N PRO A 278 0.88 11.95 -19.89
CA PRO A 278 0.24 11.76 -21.19
C PRO A 278 0.70 10.51 -21.95
N ASP A 279 1.98 10.15 -21.88
CA ASP A 279 2.49 8.96 -22.57
C ASP A 279 1.97 7.69 -21.88
N LEU A 280 1.91 7.69 -20.54
CA LEU A 280 1.34 6.56 -19.80
C LEU A 280 -0.17 6.44 -20.01
N GLU A 281 -0.92 7.56 -20.08
CA GLU A 281 -2.34 7.56 -20.42
C GLU A 281 -2.59 6.91 -21.78
N ALA A 282 -1.80 7.28 -22.79
CA ALA A 282 -1.90 6.71 -24.12
C ALA A 282 -1.66 5.20 -24.08
N ALA A 283 -0.56 4.77 -23.46
CA ALA A 283 -0.21 3.36 -23.33
C ALA A 283 -1.28 2.56 -22.57
N ALA A 284 -1.74 3.05 -21.43
CA ALA A 284 -2.79 2.39 -20.64
C ALA A 284 -4.09 2.24 -21.41
N SER A 285 -4.43 3.23 -22.29
CA SER A 285 -5.65 3.23 -23.09
C SER A 285 -5.57 2.32 -24.32
N GLU A 286 -4.37 2.03 -24.82
CA GLU A 286 -4.16 1.10 -25.92
C GLU A 286 -4.26 -0.36 -25.50
N LEU A 287 -4.09 -0.66 -24.22
CA LEU A 287 -4.25 -1.99 -23.66
C LEU A 287 -5.72 -2.30 -23.37
N ARG A 288 -6.15 -3.50 -23.73
CA ARG A 288 -7.43 -4.07 -23.30
C ARG A 288 -7.25 -4.67 -21.92
N TRP A 289 -8.02 -4.22 -20.93
CA TRP A 289 -7.91 -4.66 -19.55
C TRP A 289 -9.05 -5.56 -19.13
N MET A 290 -8.76 -6.58 -18.35
CA MET A 290 -9.73 -7.44 -17.69
C MET A 290 -9.43 -7.54 -16.19
N VAL A 291 -10.47 -7.52 -15.37
CA VAL A 291 -10.42 -7.93 -13.97
C VAL A 291 -11.13 -9.27 -13.85
N TRP A 292 -10.55 -10.19 -13.09
CA TRP A 292 -11.08 -11.56 -13.01
C TRP A 292 -10.90 -12.19 -11.63
N GLU A 293 -11.57 -13.30 -11.38
CA GLU A 293 -11.43 -14.13 -10.20
C GLU A 293 -11.50 -15.61 -10.59
N PRO A 294 -10.69 -16.51 -10.00
CA PRO A 294 -10.81 -17.93 -10.22
C PRO A 294 -12.20 -18.46 -9.86
N ALA A 295 -12.66 -19.49 -10.56
CA ALA A 295 -13.88 -20.19 -10.19
C ALA A 295 -13.74 -20.76 -8.77
N GLY A 296 -14.75 -20.51 -7.92
CA GLY A 296 -14.77 -20.99 -6.54
C GLY A 296 -13.86 -20.25 -5.55
N PHE A 297 -13.38 -19.06 -5.89
CA PHE A 297 -12.65 -18.22 -4.93
C PHE A 297 -13.49 -17.96 -3.67
N ALA A 298 -12.97 -18.33 -2.51
CA ALA A 298 -13.72 -18.33 -1.25
C ALA A 298 -13.58 -17.04 -0.42
N GLY A 299 -12.92 -16.01 -0.98
CA GLY A 299 -12.70 -14.73 -0.30
C GLY A 299 -11.29 -14.56 0.26
N GLY A 300 -11.00 -13.38 0.80
CA GLY A 300 -9.67 -12.94 1.21
C GLY A 300 -9.21 -11.75 0.37
N TRP A 301 -7.91 -11.56 0.28
CA TRP A 301 -7.31 -10.58 -0.63
C TRP A 301 -7.14 -11.22 -2.01
N SER A 302 -7.66 -10.58 -3.03
CA SER A 302 -7.55 -11.03 -4.42
C SER A 302 -7.22 -9.85 -5.33
N ALA A 303 -6.20 -10.00 -6.15
CA ALA A 303 -5.84 -9.07 -7.21
C ALA A 303 -5.51 -9.89 -8.46
N CYS A 304 -6.51 -10.05 -9.32
CA CYS A 304 -6.38 -10.76 -10.57
C CYS A 304 -6.74 -9.79 -11.70
N ALA A 305 -5.75 -9.53 -12.57
CA ALA A 305 -5.90 -8.65 -13.71
C ALA A 305 -5.24 -9.30 -14.93
N ALA A 306 -5.73 -8.96 -16.11
CA ALA A 306 -5.08 -9.30 -17.37
C ALA A 306 -5.08 -8.07 -18.28
N ALA A 307 -4.06 -7.98 -19.11
CA ALA A 307 -3.92 -6.93 -20.12
C ALA A 307 -3.56 -7.57 -21.47
N GLU A 308 -3.99 -6.94 -22.56
CA GLU A 308 -3.74 -7.42 -23.93
C GLU A 308 -3.32 -6.23 -24.81
N SER A 309 -2.20 -6.38 -25.50
CA SER A 309 -1.79 -5.52 -26.59
C SER A 309 -2.17 -6.16 -27.93
N ALA A 310 -3.30 -5.75 -28.48
CA ALA A 310 -3.71 -6.26 -29.80
C ALA A 310 -2.73 -5.90 -30.92
N THR A 311 -1.97 -4.82 -30.76
CA THR A 311 -0.97 -4.36 -31.73
C THR A 311 0.25 -5.27 -31.74
N GLU A 312 0.69 -5.73 -30.57
CA GLU A 312 1.84 -6.61 -30.42
C GLU A 312 1.45 -8.09 -30.45
N GLY A 313 0.18 -8.41 -30.27
CA GLY A 313 -0.33 -9.78 -30.21
C GLY A 313 0.13 -10.53 -28.96
N VAL A 314 0.38 -9.78 -27.86
CA VAL A 314 0.81 -10.32 -26.57
C VAL A 314 -0.22 -9.97 -25.51
N ALA A 315 -0.43 -10.88 -24.57
CA ALA A 315 -1.26 -10.65 -23.41
C ALA A 315 -0.60 -11.18 -22.14
N TRP A 316 -0.95 -10.55 -21.04
CA TRP A 316 -0.40 -10.84 -19.72
C TRP A 316 -1.52 -11.11 -18.73
N ALA A 317 -1.29 -12.01 -17.79
CA ALA A 317 -2.20 -12.25 -16.68
C ALA A 317 -1.44 -12.32 -15.36
N LEU A 318 -2.03 -11.69 -14.33
CA LEU A 318 -1.63 -11.74 -12.94
C LEU A 318 -2.72 -12.43 -12.12
N GLN A 319 -2.30 -13.30 -11.22
CA GLN A 319 -3.11 -13.85 -10.15
C GLN A 319 -2.37 -13.69 -8.84
N ALA A 320 -2.87 -12.88 -7.93
CA ALA A 320 -2.35 -12.75 -6.59
C ALA A 320 -3.48 -12.94 -5.56
N HIS A 321 -3.23 -13.77 -4.56
CA HIS A 321 -4.17 -14.09 -3.49
C HIS A 321 -3.48 -14.12 -2.15
N ASP A 322 -4.22 -13.75 -1.10
CA ASP A 322 -3.82 -13.95 0.28
C ASP A 322 -5.05 -14.19 1.17
N THR A 323 -4.88 -14.96 2.23
CA THR A 323 -5.95 -15.31 3.16
C THR A 323 -5.44 -15.43 4.59
N HIS A 324 -6.30 -15.18 5.56
CA HIS A 324 -6.04 -15.64 6.92
C HIS A 324 -5.97 -17.17 6.96
N ARG A 325 -5.13 -17.72 7.84
CA ARG A 325 -5.18 -19.17 8.09
C ARG A 325 -6.52 -19.51 8.72
N GLN A 326 -7.06 -20.67 8.34
CA GLN A 326 -8.35 -21.12 8.86
C GLN A 326 -8.36 -21.28 10.39
N GLU A 327 -7.18 -21.50 10.99
CA GLU A 327 -6.98 -21.61 12.45
C GLU A 327 -7.04 -20.26 13.17
N ASP A 328 -6.89 -19.15 12.44
CA ASP A 328 -6.88 -17.79 13.00
C ASP A 328 -8.27 -17.12 12.93
N LEU A 329 -9.25 -17.78 12.31
CA LEU A 329 -10.63 -17.28 12.31
C LEU A 329 -11.28 -17.56 13.67
N PRO A 330 -11.95 -16.57 14.28
CA PRO A 330 -12.71 -16.81 15.50
C PRO A 330 -13.74 -17.91 15.21
N SER A 331 -13.77 -18.92 16.07
CA SER A 331 -14.82 -19.93 16.04
C SER A 331 -16.15 -19.25 16.36
N ASP A 332 -17.12 -19.31 15.46
CA ASP A 332 -18.50 -18.83 15.67
C ASP A 332 -19.16 -19.47 16.90
#